data_e2fd802437c2e4f9bb35400c36bb7dee
#
_entry.id   e2fd802437c2e4f9bb35400c36bb7dee
#
_cell.length_a   1.000
_cell.length_b   1.000
_cell.length_c   1.000
_cell.angle_alpha   90.00
_cell.angle_beta   90.00
_cell.angle_gamma   90.00
#
_symmetry.space_group_name_H-M   'P 1'
#
loop_
_entity.id
_entity.type
_entity.pdbx_description
1 polymer ?
#
loop_
_entity_poly.entity_id
_entity_poly.type
_entity_poly.pdbx_seq_one_letter_code
_entity_poly.pdbx_strand_id
1 'polypeptide(L)'
;MAILIADPKFNTAKEWFEKLRHDLVETIQNIDGKKFEISNWDHKGDGGGKMSKIKGNIIEKGGVNISTVSGTFNENMRDAIPGAKEDPNYNATGISVVLHPVSPKIPSMHFNTRFIKTTQEWFGGGMDITPCVIFEDEKKYHRGLEVLCNKYDKSYYPKFKKWCDDYFFLKHRNEPRGVGGIFFDYLQTGDWGKDFEFVQGVGTYFHQFIKNTLIALKDEEWNEEEKKIQLVKRSRYAEFNLLYDRGTKFGLETGGNVDAILMSMPPHAVWE
;
A
#
# COMPACT_ATOMS: atom_id res chain seq x y z
N MET A 1 15.99 15.67 -16.22
CA MET A 1 16.96 15.33 -15.14
C MET A 1 17.11 16.39 -14.04
N ALA A 2 16.80 17.65 -14.22
CA ALA A 2 17.09 18.72 -13.26
C ALA A 2 16.01 19.02 -12.20
N ILE A 3 14.76 18.57 -12.38
CA ILE A 3 13.63 18.99 -11.53
C ILE A 3 13.50 18.16 -10.24
N LEU A 4 13.85 16.89 -10.26
CA LEU A 4 13.79 16.01 -9.09
C LEU A 4 14.75 16.39 -7.94
N ILE A 5 15.86 17.03 -8.26
CA ILE A 5 16.94 17.33 -7.29
C ILE A 5 16.69 18.65 -6.53
N ALA A 6 15.83 19.52 -7.03
CA ALA A 6 15.70 20.89 -6.53
C ALA A 6 14.48 21.15 -5.61
N ASP A 7 13.60 20.15 -5.39
CA ASP A 7 12.40 20.31 -4.56
C ASP A 7 12.60 19.74 -3.14
N PRO A 8 12.72 20.59 -2.10
CA PRO A 8 12.92 20.13 -0.72
C PRO A 8 11.78 19.24 -0.21
N LYS A 9 10.51 19.54 -0.56
CA LYS A 9 9.35 18.74 -0.14
C LYS A 9 9.40 17.34 -0.73
N PHE A 10 9.72 17.24 -2.03
CA PHE A 10 9.84 15.96 -2.73
C PHE A 10 10.97 15.11 -2.14
N ASN A 11 12.13 15.70 -1.89
CA ASN A 11 13.26 15.01 -1.29
C ASN A 11 12.95 14.55 0.14
N THR A 12 12.30 15.39 0.96
CA THR A 12 11.89 15.05 2.32
C THR A 12 10.90 13.85 2.33
N ALA A 13 9.92 13.85 1.43
CA ALA A 13 8.99 12.74 1.30
C ALA A 13 9.69 11.44 0.85
N LYS A 14 10.58 11.52 -0.14
CA LYS A 14 11.38 10.40 -0.62
C LYS A 14 12.24 9.78 0.50
N GLU A 15 13.01 10.59 1.21
CA GLU A 15 13.86 10.13 2.32
C GLU A 15 13.06 9.41 3.41
N TRP A 16 11.88 9.92 3.72
CA TRP A 16 11.01 9.28 4.69
C TRP A 16 10.47 7.94 4.19
N PHE A 17 10.06 7.82 2.92
CA PHE A 17 9.63 6.54 2.34
C PHE A 17 10.78 5.52 2.31
N GLU A 18 11.99 5.94 2.03
CA GLU A 18 13.19 5.10 2.08
C GLU A 18 13.44 4.58 3.51
N LYS A 19 13.33 5.46 4.50
CA LYS A 19 13.46 5.12 5.91
C LYS A 19 12.36 4.12 6.34
N LEU A 20 11.10 4.41 6.04
CA LEU A 20 9.99 3.52 6.38
C LEU A 20 10.16 2.13 5.75
N ARG A 21 10.61 2.08 4.48
CA ARG A 21 10.93 0.81 3.83
C ARG A 21 12.01 0.05 4.59
N HIS A 22 13.08 0.72 4.99
CA HIS A 22 14.17 0.10 5.75
C HIS A 22 13.65 -0.49 7.06
N ASP A 23 12.92 0.29 7.83
CA ASP A 23 12.38 -0.09 9.13
C ASP A 23 11.40 -1.28 9.01
N LEU A 24 10.53 -1.30 7.98
CA LEU A 24 9.61 -2.40 7.70
C LEU A 24 10.36 -3.69 7.33
N VAL A 25 11.32 -3.60 6.40
CA VAL A 25 12.13 -4.75 5.97
C VAL A 25 12.87 -5.35 7.15
N GLU A 26 13.54 -4.54 7.96
CA GLU A 26 14.27 -4.99 9.14
C GLU A 26 13.34 -5.68 10.15
N THR A 27 12.21 -5.04 10.48
CA THR A 27 11.23 -5.60 11.42
C THR A 27 10.70 -6.95 10.95
N ILE A 28 10.30 -7.05 9.68
CA ILE A 28 9.74 -8.30 9.14
C ILE A 28 10.81 -9.39 9.12
N GLN A 29 12.03 -9.11 8.66
CA GLN A 29 13.13 -10.06 8.65
C GLN A 29 13.45 -10.64 10.06
N ASN A 30 13.47 -9.76 11.05
CA ASN A 30 13.76 -10.14 12.43
C ASN A 30 12.68 -11.05 13.04
N ILE A 31 11.41 -10.89 12.64
CA ILE A 31 10.29 -11.70 13.11
C ILE A 31 10.18 -13.01 12.32
N ASP A 32 10.32 -12.93 10.98
CA ASP A 32 10.17 -14.08 10.06
C ASP A 32 11.37 -15.04 10.09
N GLY A 33 12.57 -14.51 10.34
CA GLY A 33 13.83 -15.27 10.27
C GLY A 33 14.38 -15.43 8.85
N LYS A 34 13.73 -14.88 7.81
CA LYS A 34 14.19 -14.89 6.42
C LYS A 34 14.54 -13.48 5.95
N LYS A 35 15.50 -13.40 5.04
CA LYS A 35 15.91 -12.12 4.43
C LYS A 35 15.09 -11.78 3.21
N PHE A 36 14.87 -10.49 2.99
CA PHE A 36 14.34 -9.99 1.73
C PHE A 36 15.39 -10.07 0.62
N GLU A 37 14.95 -10.50 -0.55
CA GLU A 37 15.68 -10.30 -1.80
C GLU A 37 15.43 -8.87 -2.29
N ILE A 38 16.51 -8.12 -2.51
CA ILE A 38 16.43 -6.72 -2.89
C ILE A 38 16.95 -6.57 -4.31
N SER A 39 16.16 -5.94 -5.18
CA SER A 39 16.54 -5.59 -6.55
C SER A 39 16.13 -4.17 -6.89
N ASN A 40 16.97 -3.47 -7.65
CA ASN A 40 16.62 -2.17 -8.22
C ASN A 40 16.02 -2.38 -9.61
N TRP A 41 15.21 -1.43 -10.04
CA TRP A 41 14.68 -1.37 -11.39
C TRP A 41 14.64 0.08 -11.88
N ASP A 42 14.79 0.26 -13.18
CA ASP A 42 14.76 1.56 -13.83
C ASP A 42 13.39 1.80 -14.47
N HIS A 43 12.89 3.03 -14.41
CA HIS A 43 11.67 3.46 -15.07
C HIS A 43 11.96 3.88 -16.52
N LYS A 44 11.04 3.62 -17.45
CA LYS A 44 11.20 4.00 -18.86
C LYS A 44 11.33 5.51 -19.10
N GLY A 45 10.75 6.32 -18.20
CA GLY A 45 10.93 7.77 -18.20
C GLY A 45 12.26 8.15 -17.54
N ASP A 46 12.20 8.61 -16.28
CA ASP A 46 13.37 8.87 -15.45
C ASP A 46 13.12 8.34 -14.03
N GLY A 47 14.20 7.94 -13.34
CA GLY A 47 14.14 7.33 -12.02
C GLY A 47 13.92 5.83 -12.05
N GLY A 48 13.31 5.31 -10.99
CA GLY A 48 13.11 3.86 -10.82
C GLY A 48 12.64 3.52 -9.41
N GLY A 49 12.98 2.31 -8.96
CA GLY A 49 12.58 1.87 -7.63
C GLY A 49 13.46 0.78 -7.08
N LYS A 50 13.16 0.43 -5.83
CA LYS A 50 13.77 -0.68 -5.12
C LYS A 50 12.68 -1.63 -4.67
N MET A 51 12.72 -2.83 -5.23
CA MET A 51 11.83 -3.93 -4.89
C MET A 51 12.48 -4.79 -3.82
N SER A 52 11.74 -5.11 -2.76
CA SER A 52 12.15 -6.03 -1.70
C SER A 52 11.10 -7.10 -1.59
N LYS A 53 11.46 -8.34 -1.94
CA LYS A 53 10.56 -9.51 -1.91
C LYS A 53 10.96 -10.46 -0.79
N ILE A 54 9.98 -11.06 -0.12
CA ILE A 54 10.20 -12.12 0.85
C ILE A 54 9.35 -13.35 0.49
N LYS A 55 9.97 -14.53 0.65
CA LYS A 55 9.32 -15.83 0.78
C LYS A 55 9.83 -16.42 2.09
N GLY A 56 9.07 -16.26 3.14
CA GLY A 56 9.51 -16.53 4.50
C GLY A 56 8.74 -17.65 5.16
N ASN A 57 8.97 -17.76 6.47
CA ASN A 57 8.35 -18.77 7.32
C ASN A 57 6.96 -18.31 7.80
N ILE A 58 6.80 -17.02 8.05
CA ILE A 58 5.56 -16.38 8.49
C ILE A 58 4.89 -15.67 7.33
N ILE A 59 5.65 -14.97 6.51
CA ILE A 59 5.17 -14.30 5.29
C ILE A 59 5.45 -15.22 4.09
N GLU A 60 4.41 -15.92 3.62
CA GLU A 60 4.50 -16.84 2.47
C GLU A 60 4.96 -16.13 1.20
N LYS A 61 4.43 -14.93 0.98
CA LYS A 61 4.86 -14.00 -0.07
C LYS A 61 4.59 -12.57 0.37
N GLY A 62 5.55 -11.71 0.18
CA GLY A 62 5.36 -10.29 0.46
C GLY A 62 6.36 -9.40 -0.26
N GLY A 63 6.09 -8.12 -0.24
CA GLY A 63 6.98 -7.11 -0.78
C GLY A 63 6.85 -5.77 -0.08
N VAL A 64 7.97 -5.06 -0.01
CA VAL A 64 8.09 -3.68 0.47
C VAL A 64 8.86 -2.90 -0.58
N ASN A 65 8.14 -2.16 -1.42
CA ASN A 65 8.68 -1.49 -2.59
C ASN A 65 8.63 0.01 -2.45
N ILE A 66 9.67 0.68 -2.90
CA ILE A 66 9.68 2.14 -3.12
C ILE A 66 9.92 2.45 -4.58
N SER A 67 9.37 3.57 -5.03
CA SER A 67 9.64 4.13 -6.34
C SER A 67 9.80 5.64 -6.26
N THR A 68 10.65 6.18 -7.13
CA THR A 68 10.82 7.61 -7.37
C THR A 68 11.00 7.79 -8.86
N VAL A 69 9.97 8.31 -9.50
CA VAL A 69 9.86 8.34 -10.97
C VAL A 69 9.39 9.69 -11.47
N SER A 70 9.78 10.02 -12.69
CA SER A 70 9.29 11.16 -13.43
C SER A 70 8.80 10.70 -14.81
N GLY A 71 7.85 11.41 -15.35
CA GLY A 71 7.33 11.11 -16.68
C GLY A 71 6.36 12.17 -17.18
N THR A 72 5.66 11.83 -18.26
CA THR A 72 4.66 12.67 -18.88
C THR A 72 3.37 11.88 -19.01
N PHE A 73 2.26 12.43 -18.50
CA PHE A 73 0.95 11.79 -18.62
C PHE A 73 0.46 11.75 -20.06
N ASN A 74 -0.08 10.61 -20.47
CA ASN A 74 -0.77 10.46 -21.75
C ASN A 74 -1.99 11.40 -21.84
N GLU A 75 -2.37 11.81 -23.05
CA GLU A 75 -3.46 12.78 -23.28
C GLU A 75 -4.76 12.39 -22.59
N ASN A 76 -5.16 11.13 -22.67
CA ASN A 76 -6.41 10.60 -22.07
C ASN A 76 -6.45 10.69 -20.54
N MET A 77 -5.31 10.91 -19.89
CA MET A 77 -5.21 10.98 -18.43
C MET A 77 -5.18 12.41 -17.89
N ARG A 78 -4.81 13.39 -18.74
CA ARG A 78 -4.58 14.78 -18.33
C ARG A 78 -5.80 15.45 -17.74
N ASP A 79 -6.99 15.10 -18.24
CA ASP A 79 -8.26 15.66 -17.76
C ASP A 79 -8.62 15.23 -16.33
N ALA A 80 -8.18 14.05 -15.92
CA ALA A 80 -8.51 13.47 -14.62
C ALA A 80 -7.47 13.78 -13.53
N ILE A 81 -6.28 14.29 -13.90
CA ILE A 81 -5.18 14.48 -12.97
C ILE A 81 -4.96 15.98 -12.72
N PRO A 82 -5.00 16.43 -11.46
CA PRO A 82 -4.78 17.83 -11.10
C PRO A 82 -3.48 18.37 -11.69
N GLY A 83 -3.54 19.54 -12.33
CA GLY A 83 -2.39 20.22 -12.92
C GLY A 83 -1.83 19.62 -14.19
N ALA A 84 -2.28 18.45 -14.65
CA ALA A 84 -1.73 17.78 -15.83
C ALA A 84 -2.21 18.36 -17.16
N LYS A 85 -3.27 19.21 -17.15
CA LYS A 85 -3.69 19.98 -18.33
C LYS A 85 -2.72 21.11 -18.65
N GLU A 86 -2.24 21.80 -17.63
CA GLU A 86 -1.32 22.94 -17.73
C GLU A 86 0.08 22.45 -18.07
N ASP A 87 0.56 21.42 -17.37
CA ASP A 87 1.83 20.73 -17.64
C ASP A 87 1.65 19.23 -17.40
N PRO A 88 1.76 18.38 -18.43
CA PRO A 88 1.56 16.95 -18.29
C PRO A 88 2.73 16.23 -17.59
N ASN A 89 3.82 16.92 -17.30
CA ASN A 89 4.96 16.33 -16.60
C ASN A 89 4.64 16.10 -15.12
N TYR A 90 5.15 14.99 -14.58
CA TYR A 90 4.97 14.66 -13.19
C TYR A 90 6.23 14.13 -12.54
N ASN A 91 6.30 14.29 -11.23
CA ASN A 91 7.22 13.59 -10.33
C ASN A 91 6.39 12.85 -9.30
N ALA A 92 6.75 11.60 -9.02
CA ALA A 92 6.07 10.79 -8.02
C ALA A 92 7.09 10.00 -7.19
N THR A 93 6.89 9.98 -5.88
CA THR A 93 7.63 9.11 -4.98
C THR A 93 6.68 8.43 -4.01
N GLY A 94 6.95 7.18 -3.63
CA GLY A 94 6.05 6.45 -2.76
C GLY A 94 6.56 5.08 -2.34
N ILE A 95 5.82 4.49 -1.41
CA ILE A 95 6.03 3.15 -0.88
C ILE A 95 4.76 2.31 -1.07
N SER A 96 4.93 1.03 -1.37
CA SER A 96 3.85 0.05 -1.46
C SER A 96 4.26 -1.24 -0.77
N VAL A 97 3.36 -1.77 0.06
CA VAL A 97 3.58 -2.98 0.86
C VAL A 97 2.39 -3.91 0.71
N VAL A 98 2.66 -5.17 0.42
CA VAL A 98 1.68 -6.25 0.51
C VAL A 98 2.32 -7.46 1.17
N LEU A 99 1.64 -8.00 2.17
CA LEU A 99 2.08 -9.19 2.91
C LEU A 99 0.97 -10.25 2.87
N HIS A 100 1.30 -11.45 2.37
CA HIS A 100 0.44 -12.63 2.40
C HIS A 100 1.03 -13.67 3.36
N PRO A 101 0.47 -13.82 4.58
CA PRO A 101 1.01 -14.71 5.60
C PRO A 101 0.77 -16.19 5.30
N VAL A 102 1.61 -17.08 5.83
CA VAL A 102 1.42 -18.54 5.79
C VAL A 102 0.16 -18.94 6.57
N SER A 103 0.04 -18.45 7.80
CA SER A 103 -1.09 -18.74 8.69
C SER A 103 -2.36 -18.00 8.26
N PRO A 104 -3.51 -18.69 8.20
CA PRO A 104 -4.81 -18.04 7.99
C PRO A 104 -5.27 -17.15 9.15
N LYS A 105 -4.68 -17.30 10.35
CA LYS A 105 -4.94 -16.46 11.54
C LYS A 105 -4.42 -15.04 11.37
N ILE A 106 -3.36 -14.85 10.57
CA ILE A 106 -2.78 -13.55 10.29
C ILE A 106 -3.45 -12.96 9.05
N PRO A 107 -4.02 -11.73 9.10
CA PRO A 107 -4.61 -11.11 7.93
C PRO A 107 -3.58 -10.79 6.86
N SER A 108 -3.96 -10.83 5.58
CA SER A 108 -3.18 -10.15 4.53
C SER A 108 -3.21 -8.65 4.78
N MET A 109 -2.08 -7.98 4.60
CA MET A 109 -1.90 -6.56 4.94
C MET A 109 -1.42 -5.80 3.73
N HIS A 110 -2.08 -4.68 3.45
CA HIS A 110 -1.72 -3.77 2.37
C HIS A 110 -1.55 -2.35 2.90
N PHE A 111 -0.56 -1.66 2.36
CA PHE A 111 -0.29 -0.26 2.63
C PHE A 111 0.35 0.37 1.40
N ASN A 112 -0.08 1.57 1.06
CA ASN A 112 0.67 2.42 0.15
C ASN A 112 0.53 3.88 0.55
N THR A 113 1.55 4.67 0.32
CA THR A 113 1.47 6.13 0.32
C THR A 113 2.39 6.69 -0.74
N ARG A 114 1.98 7.83 -1.31
CA ARG A 114 2.71 8.49 -2.37
C ARG A 114 2.60 10.01 -2.24
N PHE A 115 3.62 10.69 -2.71
CA PHE A 115 3.61 12.13 -2.98
C PHE A 115 3.73 12.33 -4.49
N ILE A 116 2.81 13.08 -5.07
CA ILE A 116 2.76 13.38 -6.52
C ILE A 116 2.84 14.88 -6.69
N LYS A 117 3.61 15.29 -7.69
CA LYS A 117 3.77 16.68 -8.09
C LYS A 117 3.64 16.84 -9.59
N THR A 118 2.75 17.74 -9.99
CA THR A 118 2.56 18.31 -11.33
C THR A 118 2.77 19.83 -11.21
N THR A 119 1.91 20.67 -11.79
CA THR A 119 1.75 22.08 -11.40
C THR A 119 1.06 22.20 -10.02
N GLN A 120 0.44 21.12 -9.55
CA GLN A 120 -0.09 20.94 -8.20
C GLN A 120 0.66 19.83 -7.46
N GLU A 121 0.45 19.71 -6.15
CA GLU A 121 1.08 18.68 -5.35
C GLU A 121 0.11 18.10 -4.32
N TRP A 122 0.14 16.79 -4.08
CA TRP A 122 -0.72 16.13 -3.10
C TRP A 122 -0.17 14.81 -2.62
N PHE A 123 -0.68 14.36 -1.49
CA PHE A 123 -0.49 12.99 -1.01
C PHE A 123 -1.68 12.10 -1.33
N GLY A 124 -1.41 10.83 -1.53
CA GLY A 124 -2.42 9.78 -1.61
C GLY A 124 -1.92 8.51 -0.96
N GLY A 125 -2.84 7.64 -0.57
CA GLY A 125 -2.47 6.38 0.03
C GLY A 125 -3.57 5.75 0.87
N GLY A 126 -3.15 4.82 1.72
CA GLY A 126 -4.03 4.12 2.64
C GLY A 126 -3.44 2.84 3.15
N MET A 127 -4.17 2.20 4.03
CA MET A 127 -3.89 0.84 4.50
C MET A 127 -5.19 0.07 4.71
N ASP A 128 -5.17 -1.21 4.42
CA ASP A 128 -6.28 -2.12 4.68
C ASP A 128 -5.79 -3.52 5.01
N ILE A 129 -6.67 -4.29 5.64
CA ILE A 129 -6.40 -5.68 5.99
C ILE A 129 -7.49 -6.61 5.46
N THR A 130 -7.07 -7.84 5.12
CA THR A 130 -7.96 -8.89 4.64
C THR A 130 -7.80 -10.13 5.53
N PRO A 131 -8.54 -10.23 6.63
CA PRO A 131 -8.62 -11.45 7.42
C PRO A 131 -9.29 -12.57 6.63
N CYS A 132 -8.81 -13.80 6.82
CA CYS A 132 -9.40 -14.99 6.22
C CYS A 132 -10.38 -15.67 7.16
N VAL A 133 -10.04 -15.67 8.45
CA VAL A 133 -10.89 -16.16 9.56
C VAL A 133 -11.18 -15.00 10.52
N ILE A 134 -11.90 -15.25 11.61
CA ILE A 134 -12.19 -14.24 12.63
C ILE A 134 -10.87 -13.63 13.13
N PHE A 135 -10.80 -12.29 13.07
CA PHE A 135 -9.67 -11.53 13.56
C PHE A 135 -10.11 -10.71 14.77
N GLU A 136 -9.74 -11.19 15.97
CA GLU A 136 -10.20 -10.63 17.25
C GLU A 136 -9.83 -9.16 17.44
N ASP A 137 -8.66 -8.73 16.89
CA ASP A 137 -8.16 -7.36 17.00
C ASP A 137 -8.76 -6.39 15.95
N GLU A 138 -9.78 -6.79 15.16
CA GLU A 138 -10.38 -5.92 14.13
C GLU A 138 -10.87 -4.58 14.69
N LYS A 139 -11.60 -4.63 15.82
CA LYS A 139 -12.09 -3.40 16.48
C LYS A 139 -10.95 -2.52 16.97
N LYS A 140 -9.90 -3.11 17.49
CA LYS A 140 -8.72 -2.39 17.97
C LYS A 140 -7.95 -1.76 16.81
N TYR A 141 -7.83 -2.46 15.68
CA TYR A 141 -7.27 -1.94 14.44
C TYR A 141 -8.01 -0.67 13.97
N HIS A 142 -9.34 -0.75 13.82
CA HIS A 142 -10.14 0.39 13.41
C HIS A 142 -10.11 1.54 14.41
N ARG A 143 -10.14 1.23 15.71
CA ARG A 143 -10.01 2.24 16.76
C ARG A 143 -8.67 2.97 16.71
N GLY A 144 -7.59 2.25 16.43
CA GLY A 144 -6.26 2.86 16.27
C GLY A 144 -6.20 3.83 15.07
N LEU A 145 -6.80 3.45 13.94
CA LEU A 145 -6.93 4.33 12.77
C LEU A 145 -7.79 5.56 13.06
N GLU A 146 -8.89 5.41 13.77
CA GLU A 146 -9.74 6.53 14.19
C GLU A 146 -8.98 7.51 15.09
N VAL A 147 -8.26 6.99 16.10
CA VAL A 147 -7.43 7.81 16.99
C VAL A 147 -6.34 8.54 16.21
N LEU A 148 -5.69 7.88 15.26
CA LEU A 148 -4.70 8.51 14.39
C LEU A 148 -5.32 9.65 13.57
N CYS A 149 -6.38 9.38 12.84
CA CYS A 149 -7.05 10.37 11.98
C CYS A 149 -7.53 11.58 12.78
N ASN A 150 -8.13 11.35 13.94
CA ASN A 150 -8.68 12.39 14.80
C ASN A 150 -7.64 13.38 15.39
N LYS A 151 -6.34 13.03 15.34
CA LYS A 151 -5.26 13.98 15.70
C LYS A 151 -5.12 15.12 14.69
N TYR A 152 -5.51 14.87 13.44
CA TYR A 152 -5.38 15.83 12.34
C TYR A 152 -6.73 16.46 11.98
N ASP A 153 -7.75 15.63 11.76
CA ASP A 153 -9.12 16.08 11.49
C ASP A 153 -10.12 14.97 11.85
N LYS A 154 -11.17 15.33 12.62
CA LYS A 154 -12.23 14.40 13.03
C LYS A 154 -13.05 13.84 11.87
N SER A 155 -13.04 14.50 10.72
CA SER A 155 -13.72 14.03 9.50
C SER A 155 -12.90 12.99 8.73
N TYR A 156 -11.60 12.85 8.99
CA TYR A 156 -10.72 11.98 8.22
C TYR A 156 -11.12 10.51 8.33
N TYR A 157 -11.29 10.00 9.56
CA TYR A 157 -11.61 8.59 9.73
C TYR A 157 -12.92 8.19 9.04
N PRO A 158 -14.07 8.80 9.30
CA PRO A 158 -15.32 8.42 8.65
C PRO A 158 -15.25 8.58 7.11
N LYS A 159 -14.61 9.65 6.61
CA LYS A 159 -14.43 9.89 5.18
C LYS A 159 -13.52 8.84 4.53
N PHE A 160 -12.35 8.61 5.09
CA PHE A 160 -11.34 7.73 4.51
C PHE A 160 -11.69 6.25 4.70
N LYS A 161 -12.37 5.89 5.80
CA LYS A 161 -12.93 4.55 6.01
C LYS A 161 -13.98 4.24 4.95
N LYS A 162 -14.95 5.12 4.76
CA LYS A 162 -15.96 4.95 3.72
C LYS A 162 -15.34 4.84 2.34
N TRP A 163 -14.36 5.68 2.02
CA TRP A 163 -13.67 5.61 0.73
C TRP A 163 -12.93 4.28 0.54
N CYS A 164 -12.27 3.78 1.59
CA CYS A 164 -11.62 2.48 1.59
C CYS A 164 -12.63 1.34 1.30
N ASP A 165 -13.76 1.34 2.00
CA ASP A 165 -14.80 0.31 1.85
C ASP A 165 -15.39 0.32 0.42
N ASP A 166 -15.70 1.50 -0.11
CA ASP A 166 -16.21 1.66 -1.48
C ASP A 166 -15.17 1.23 -2.54
N TYR A 167 -13.90 1.55 -2.30
CA TYR A 167 -12.81 1.25 -3.23
C TYR A 167 -12.51 -0.24 -3.32
N PHE A 168 -12.41 -0.93 -2.18
CA PHE A 168 -12.06 -2.34 -2.12
C PHE A 168 -13.26 -3.29 -2.21
N PHE A 169 -14.40 -2.81 -2.70
CA PHE A 169 -15.60 -3.62 -2.91
C PHE A 169 -15.54 -4.37 -4.26
N LEU A 170 -15.72 -5.69 -4.22
CA LEU A 170 -15.79 -6.54 -5.42
C LEU A 170 -17.21 -6.51 -6.01
N LYS A 171 -17.44 -5.63 -6.97
CA LYS A 171 -18.78 -5.41 -7.55
C LYS A 171 -19.39 -6.68 -8.16
N HIS A 172 -18.58 -7.49 -8.85
CA HIS A 172 -19.04 -8.74 -9.50
C HIS A 172 -19.33 -9.87 -8.51
N ARG A 173 -18.90 -9.75 -7.26
CA ARG A 173 -19.17 -10.70 -6.18
C ARG A 173 -20.16 -10.16 -5.15
N ASN A 174 -20.44 -8.87 -5.19
CA ASN A 174 -21.24 -8.15 -4.19
C ASN A 174 -20.72 -8.35 -2.74
N GLU A 175 -19.39 -8.34 -2.57
CA GLU A 175 -18.74 -8.52 -1.27
C GLU A 175 -17.51 -7.60 -1.10
N PRO A 176 -17.15 -7.22 0.13
CA PRO A 176 -15.89 -6.50 0.38
C PRO A 176 -14.69 -7.44 0.25
N ARG A 177 -13.53 -6.91 -0.17
CA ARG A 177 -12.26 -7.65 -0.22
C ARG A 177 -11.78 -8.07 1.17
N GLY A 178 -11.96 -7.21 2.16
CA GLY A 178 -11.54 -7.41 3.55
C GLY A 178 -12.36 -6.55 4.50
N VAL A 179 -11.84 -6.28 5.67
CA VAL A 179 -12.50 -5.43 6.67
C VAL A 179 -12.20 -3.93 6.48
N GLY A 180 -11.43 -3.61 5.43
CA GLY A 180 -11.07 -2.25 5.08
C GLY A 180 -9.97 -1.66 5.96
N GLY A 181 -10.02 -0.37 6.10
CA GLY A 181 -9.06 0.47 6.78
C GLY A 181 -9.32 1.93 6.44
N ILE A 182 -8.33 2.63 5.90
CA ILE A 182 -8.47 3.99 5.38
C ILE A 182 -7.86 4.10 3.98
N PHE A 183 -8.50 4.90 3.12
CA PHE A 183 -7.98 5.26 1.81
C PHE A 183 -8.21 6.75 1.56
N PHE A 184 -7.19 7.45 1.09
CA PHE A 184 -7.24 8.87 0.75
C PHE A 184 -6.46 9.15 -0.52
N ASP A 185 -6.89 10.15 -1.26
CA ASP A 185 -6.19 10.68 -2.43
C ASP A 185 -6.42 12.19 -2.50
N TYR A 186 -5.58 12.88 -3.28
CA TYR A 186 -5.65 14.33 -3.43
C TYR A 186 -5.62 15.08 -2.09
N LEU A 187 -4.88 14.55 -1.11
CA LEU A 187 -4.71 15.22 0.17
C LEU A 187 -3.77 16.42 -0.01
N GLN A 188 -4.37 17.61 -0.02
CA GLN A 188 -3.70 18.90 -0.03
C GLN A 188 -4.57 19.92 0.70
N THR A 189 -4.29 20.13 1.97
CA THR A 189 -5.06 21.06 2.81
C THR A 189 -4.58 22.50 2.71
N GLY A 190 -3.48 22.74 2.00
CA GLY A 190 -2.75 24.01 1.97
C GLY A 190 -1.59 24.07 2.98
N ASP A 191 -1.51 23.12 3.91
CA ASP A 191 -0.39 22.95 4.84
C ASP A 191 0.30 21.62 4.56
N TRP A 192 1.29 21.66 3.69
CA TRP A 192 2.07 20.47 3.30
C TRP A 192 2.69 19.73 4.50
N GLY A 193 3.12 20.48 5.52
CA GLY A 193 3.72 19.90 6.72
C GLY A 193 2.73 19.02 7.48
N LYS A 194 1.52 19.51 7.71
CA LYS A 194 0.45 18.73 8.37
C LYS A 194 0.00 17.54 7.55
N ASP A 195 -0.13 17.71 6.22
CA ASP A 195 -0.50 16.62 5.33
C ASP A 195 0.58 15.52 5.37
N PHE A 196 1.84 15.91 5.36
CA PHE A 196 2.95 14.98 5.46
C PHE A 196 3.05 14.30 6.83
N GLU A 197 2.84 15.02 7.93
CA GLU A 197 2.78 14.44 9.27
C GLU A 197 1.66 13.39 9.38
N PHE A 198 0.50 13.63 8.77
CA PHE A 198 -0.57 12.62 8.69
C PHE A 198 -0.10 11.37 7.94
N VAL A 199 0.51 11.52 6.76
CA VAL A 199 1.05 10.41 5.97
C VAL A 199 2.11 9.62 6.75
N GLN A 200 2.99 10.31 7.46
CA GLN A 200 3.97 9.69 8.36
C GLN A 200 3.30 8.93 9.50
N GLY A 201 2.24 9.49 10.07
CA GLY A 201 1.44 8.84 11.10
C GLY A 201 0.81 7.54 10.61
N VAL A 202 0.25 7.52 9.39
CA VAL A 202 -0.33 6.29 8.77
C VAL A 202 0.75 5.22 8.58
N GLY A 203 1.92 5.57 8.05
CA GLY A 203 3.03 4.63 7.85
C GLY A 203 3.59 4.08 9.16
N THR A 204 3.73 4.94 10.17
CA THR A 204 4.18 4.54 11.51
C THR A 204 3.17 3.60 12.17
N TYR A 205 1.88 3.89 12.06
CA TYR A 205 0.81 3.03 12.57
C TYR A 205 0.82 1.66 11.87
N PHE A 206 0.97 1.64 10.55
CA PHE A 206 1.07 0.39 9.79
C PHE A 206 2.27 -0.46 10.23
N HIS A 207 3.44 0.16 10.38
CA HIS A 207 4.64 -0.53 10.85
C HIS A 207 4.43 -1.16 12.25
N GLN A 208 3.85 -0.40 13.18
CA GLN A 208 3.54 -0.90 14.52
C GLN A 208 2.48 -2.02 14.49
N PHE A 209 1.47 -1.89 13.63
CA PHE A 209 0.43 -2.89 13.44
C PHE A 209 1.02 -4.22 12.93
N ILE A 210 1.86 -4.19 11.89
CA ILE A 210 2.55 -5.39 11.39
C ILE A 210 3.33 -6.07 12.53
N LYS A 211 4.19 -5.31 13.19
CA LYS A 211 5.05 -5.85 14.27
C LYS A 211 4.21 -6.55 15.33
N ASN A 212 3.18 -5.89 15.84
CA ASN A 212 2.34 -6.42 16.92
C ASN A 212 1.56 -7.65 16.45
N THR A 213 0.95 -7.60 15.26
CA THR A 213 0.15 -8.69 14.71
C THR A 213 0.99 -9.94 14.44
N LEU A 214 2.17 -9.78 13.81
CA LEU A 214 3.05 -10.91 13.53
C LEU A 214 3.55 -11.55 14.83
N ILE A 215 3.97 -10.76 15.83
CA ILE A 215 4.44 -11.30 17.12
C ILE A 215 3.31 -12.04 17.84
N ALA A 216 2.09 -11.50 17.85
CA ALA A 216 0.97 -12.07 18.57
C ALA A 216 0.45 -13.37 17.93
N LEU A 217 0.45 -13.47 16.59
CA LEU A 217 -0.28 -14.53 15.89
C LEU A 217 0.62 -15.54 15.15
N LYS A 218 1.95 -15.36 15.14
CA LYS A 218 2.86 -16.23 14.36
C LYS A 218 2.87 -17.69 14.85
N ASP A 219 2.58 -17.92 16.11
CA ASP A 219 2.59 -19.24 16.75
C ASP A 219 1.17 -19.80 16.98
N GLU A 220 0.11 -19.08 16.53
CA GLU A 220 -1.28 -19.53 16.62
C GLU A 220 -1.52 -20.75 15.73
N GLU A 221 -2.09 -21.81 16.33
CA GLU A 221 -2.47 -23.02 15.60
C GLU A 221 -3.62 -22.77 14.63
N TRP A 222 -3.57 -23.41 13.49
CA TRP A 222 -4.60 -23.37 12.46
C TRP A 222 -4.78 -24.76 11.83
N ASN A 223 -5.89 -24.96 11.14
CA ASN A 223 -6.25 -26.22 10.52
C ASN A 223 -6.46 -26.10 9.00
N GLU A 224 -6.62 -27.24 8.33
CA GLU A 224 -6.79 -27.33 6.86
C GLU A 224 -8.05 -26.61 6.35
N GLU A 225 -9.12 -26.55 7.14
CA GLU A 225 -10.34 -25.83 6.75
C GLU A 225 -10.11 -24.32 6.72
N GLU A 226 -9.42 -23.78 7.72
CA GLU A 226 -9.02 -22.37 7.75
C GLU A 226 -8.06 -22.02 6.59
N LYS A 227 -7.18 -22.98 6.22
CA LYS A 227 -6.29 -22.82 5.06
C LYS A 227 -7.09 -22.75 3.75
N LYS A 228 -8.11 -23.60 3.57
CA LYS A 228 -9.00 -23.52 2.39
C LYS A 228 -9.69 -22.17 2.31
N ILE A 229 -10.25 -21.69 3.44
CA ILE A 229 -10.87 -20.36 3.50
C ILE A 229 -9.86 -19.27 3.08
N GLN A 230 -8.61 -19.34 3.56
CA GLN A 230 -7.56 -18.40 3.16
C GLN A 230 -7.33 -18.42 1.63
N LEU A 231 -7.24 -19.60 1.02
CA LEU A 231 -7.00 -19.74 -0.41
C LEU A 231 -8.16 -19.16 -1.25
N VAL A 232 -9.41 -19.37 -0.80
CA VAL A 232 -10.59 -18.76 -1.43
C VAL A 232 -10.59 -17.24 -1.27
N LYS A 233 -10.29 -16.70 -0.09
CA LYS A 233 -10.20 -15.25 0.13
C LYS A 233 -9.08 -14.61 -0.70
N ARG A 234 -7.99 -15.31 -0.93
CA ARG A 234 -6.90 -14.88 -1.83
C ARG A 234 -7.33 -14.77 -3.30
N SER A 235 -8.29 -15.59 -3.76
CA SER A 235 -8.85 -15.41 -5.10
C SER A 235 -9.59 -14.08 -5.24
N ARG A 236 -10.35 -13.67 -4.19
CA ARG A 236 -11.02 -12.35 -4.15
C ARG A 236 -9.99 -11.21 -4.17
N TYR A 237 -8.88 -11.38 -3.46
CA TYR A 237 -7.78 -10.42 -3.48
C TYR A 237 -7.17 -10.28 -4.89
N ALA A 238 -6.90 -11.39 -5.56
CA ALA A 238 -6.37 -11.39 -6.93
C ALA A 238 -7.37 -10.78 -7.94
N GLU A 239 -8.65 -11.13 -7.84
CA GLU A 239 -9.72 -10.55 -8.67
C GLU A 239 -9.76 -9.02 -8.52
N PHE A 240 -9.74 -8.51 -7.30
CA PHE A 240 -9.74 -7.07 -7.07
C PHE A 240 -8.56 -6.39 -7.77
N ASN A 241 -7.34 -6.89 -7.51
CA ASN A 241 -6.14 -6.27 -8.03
C ASN A 241 -6.06 -6.28 -9.56
N LEU A 242 -6.51 -7.36 -10.20
CA LEU A 242 -6.50 -7.47 -11.67
C LEU A 242 -7.65 -6.70 -12.33
N LEU A 243 -8.84 -6.70 -11.73
CA LEU A 243 -10.04 -6.14 -12.36
C LEU A 243 -10.30 -4.67 -11.99
N TYR A 244 -9.95 -4.24 -10.78
CA TYR A 244 -10.41 -2.97 -10.25
C TYR A 244 -9.30 -2.04 -9.75
N ASP A 245 -8.13 -2.57 -9.35
CA ASP A 245 -7.09 -1.73 -8.75
C ASP A 245 -6.53 -0.73 -9.75
N ARG A 246 -6.73 0.57 -9.46
CA ARG A 246 -6.25 1.67 -10.32
C ARG A 246 -4.73 1.74 -10.35
N GLY A 247 -4.07 1.42 -9.24
CA GLY A 247 -2.62 1.42 -9.15
C GLY A 247 -1.98 0.35 -10.02
N THR A 248 -2.52 -0.87 -10.01
CA THR A 248 -2.09 -1.98 -10.88
C THR A 248 -2.27 -1.62 -12.36
N LYS A 249 -3.47 -1.13 -12.74
CA LYS A 249 -3.76 -0.72 -14.13
C LYS A 249 -2.81 0.39 -14.60
N PHE A 250 -2.73 1.45 -13.81
CA PHE A 250 -1.84 2.58 -14.11
C PHE A 250 -0.39 2.13 -14.29
N GLY A 251 0.13 1.33 -13.36
CA GLY A 251 1.50 0.84 -13.43
C GLY A 251 1.76 0.03 -14.70
N LEU A 252 0.84 -0.87 -15.08
CA LEU A 252 0.97 -1.68 -16.30
C LEU A 252 0.87 -0.83 -17.58
N GLU A 253 -0.06 0.11 -17.63
CA GLU A 253 -0.29 1.00 -18.78
C GLU A 253 0.86 2.01 -19.00
N THR A 254 1.49 2.47 -17.92
CA THR A 254 2.62 3.41 -18.00
C THR A 254 3.99 2.73 -18.15
N GLY A 255 4.00 1.41 -18.28
CA GLY A 255 5.24 0.64 -18.50
C GLY A 255 6.12 0.50 -17.26
N GLY A 256 5.50 0.49 -16.09
CA GLY A 256 6.16 0.16 -14.83
C GLY A 256 6.69 -1.27 -14.80
N ASN A 257 7.55 -1.57 -13.83
CA ASN A 257 8.10 -2.90 -13.65
C ASN A 257 7.00 -3.90 -13.27
N VAL A 258 6.71 -4.88 -14.13
CA VAL A 258 5.63 -5.86 -13.96
C VAL A 258 5.80 -6.67 -12.69
N ASP A 259 7.01 -7.11 -12.36
CA ASP A 259 7.29 -7.89 -11.15
C ASP A 259 7.06 -7.07 -9.87
N ALA A 260 7.38 -5.76 -9.91
CA ALA A 260 7.12 -4.86 -8.80
C ALA A 260 5.62 -4.59 -8.61
N ILE A 261 4.86 -4.48 -9.70
CA ILE A 261 3.41 -4.26 -9.68
C ILE A 261 2.68 -5.52 -9.21
N LEU A 262 2.99 -6.67 -9.82
CA LEU A 262 2.33 -7.95 -9.52
C LEU A 262 2.88 -8.65 -8.26
N MET A 263 3.82 -8.02 -7.54
CA MET A 263 4.23 -8.53 -6.23
C MET A 263 3.07 -8.58 -5.24
N SER A 264 2.05 -7.75 -5.44
CA SER A 264 0.83 -7.71 -4.63
C SER A 264 -0.04 -8.98 -4.73
N MET A 265 0.15 -9.80 -5.76
CA MET A 265 -0.63 -11.03 -5.94
C MET A 265 -0.28 -12.07 -4.88
N PRO A 266 -1.30 -12.79 -4.33
CA PRO A 266 -1.05 -13.90 -3.41
C PRO A 266 -0.27 -15.03 -4.11
N PRO A 267 0.49 -15.85 -3.35
CA PRO A 267 1.29 -16.94 -3.92
C PRO A 267 0.43 -18.07 -4.48
N HIS A 268 -0.67 -18.38 -3.80
CA HIS A 268 -1.66 -19.40 -4.16
C HIS A 268 -3.07 -18.88 -3.88
N ALA A 269 -4.00 -19.23 -4.76
CA ALA A 269 -5.41 -18.90 -4.63
C ALA A 269 -6.26 -20.03 -5.24
N VAL A 270 -7.45 -20.22 -4.73
CA VAL A 270 -8.40 -21.23 -5.21
C VAL A 270 -9.71 -20.53 -5.55
N TRP A 271 -10.30 -20.87 -6.70
CA TRP A 271 -11.63 -20.45 -7.12
C TRP A 271 -12.61 -21.61 -6.95
N GLU A 272 -13.70 -21.34 -6.23
CA GLU A 272 -14.84 -22.22 -6.04
C GLU A 272 -16.10 -21.57 -6.61
#